data_9edf5a233b6f694756c679b5bc47ed90
#
_entry.id   9edf5a233b6f694756c679b5bc47ed90
#
_cell.length_a   1.000
_cell.length_b   1.000
_cell.length_c   1.000
_cell.angle_alpha   90.00
_cell.angle_beta   90.00
_cell.angle_gamma   90.00
#
_symmetry.space_group_name_H-M   'P 1'
#
loop_
_entity.id
_entity.type
_entity.pdbx_description
1 polymer ?
#
loop_
_entity_poly.entity_id
_entity_poly.type
_entity_poly.pdbx_seq_one_letter_code
_entity_poly.pdbx_strand_id
1 'polypeptide(L)'
;MDLLIVCVLGPQSSGKSLLMNYLFGTSFLSSSGRCTKGVYSSILRFKDKDGNFKRILILDTEGIQSSEARDTTFDKRIVYFAICISHVVLICNKGEMNAPMSETIKLVADAIVNTSMSFLKNPTIYVILNMLANPNDKT
;
A
#
# COMPACT_ATOMS: atom_id res chain seq x y z
N MET A 1 18.07 3.82 12.76
CA MET A 1 17.46 4.07 11.44
C MET A 1 16.45 5.18 11.58
N ASP A 2 16.67 6.31 10.89
CA ASP A 2 15.88 7.52 11.13
C ASP A 2 14.68 7.69 10.19
N LEU A 3 14.53 6.79 9.23
CA LEU A 3 13.45 6.80 8.25
C LEU A 3 12.87 5.38 8.07
N LEU A 4 11.59 5.22 8.36
CA LEU A 4 10.79 4.05 8.03
C LEU A 4 9.98 4.34 6.76
N ILE A 5 9.97 3.43 5.79
CA ILE A 5 9.17 3.56 4.57
C ILE A 5 8.07 2.50 4.61
N VAL A 6 6.82 2.96 4.56
CA VAL A 6 5.62 2.13 4.56
C VAL A 6 4.88 2.36 3.25
N CYS A 7 4.61 1.31 2.50
CA CYS A 7 3.87 1.37 1.25
C CYS A 7 2.59 0.54 1.32
N VAL A 8 1.50 1.03 0.74
CA VAL A 8 0.27 0.25 0.61
C VAL A 8 0.04 -0.17 -0.84
N LEU A 9 -0.25 -1.44 -1.04
CA LEU A 9 -0.61 -2.07 -2.32
C LEU A 9 -2.01 -2.67 -2.23
N GLY A 10 -2.61 -2.94 -3.36
CA GLY A 10 -3.88 -3.67 -3.43
C GLY A 10 -4.73 -3.25 -4.62
N PRO A 11 -5.82 -3.99 -4.87
CA PRO A 11 -6.74 -3.68 -5.96
C PRO A 11 -7.31 -2.27 -5.86
N GLN A 12 -7.82 -1.78 -7.00
CA GLN A 12 -8.56 -0.52 -7.01
C GLN A 12 -9.76 -0.59 -6.06
N SER A 13 -10.09 0.52 -5.41
CA SER A 13 -11.21 0.64 -4.47
C SER A 13 -11.15 -0.28 -3.23
N SER A 14 -9.96 -0.81 -2.90
CA SER A 14 -9.76 -1.61 -1.68
C SER A 14 -9.66 -0.79 -0.39
N GLY A 15 -9.71 0.54 -0.49
CA GLY A 15 -9.64 1.44 0.67
C GLY A 15 -8.22 1.79 1.14
N LYS A 16 -7.21 1.67 0.28
CA LYS A 16 -5.80 1.95 0.61
C LYS A 16 -5.58 3.33 1.21
N SER A 17 -5.98 4.37 0.48
CA SER A 17 -5.83 5.77 0.91
C SER A 17 -6.57 6.04 2.22
N LEU A 18 -7.79 5.49 2.37
CA LEU A 18 -8.57 5.61 3.60
C LEU A 18 -7.86 4.93 4.78
N LEU A 19 -7.33 3.73 4.56
CA LEU A 19 -6.55 3.00 5.58
C LEU A 19 -5.34 3.80 6.04
N MET A 20 -4.59 4.37 5.09
CA MET A 20 -3.41 5.18 5.42
C MET A 20 -3.78 6.46 6.18
N ASN A 21 -4.86 7.12 5.79
CA ASN A 21 -5.37 8.29 6.51
C ASN A 21 -5.77 7.93 7.94
N TYR A 22 -6.41 6.79 8.13
CA TYR A 22 -6.84 6.32 9.45
C TYR A 22 -5.65 5.91 10.34
N LEU A 23 -4.72 5.14 9.81
CA LEU A 23 -3.59 4.63 10.59
C LEU A 23 -2.55 5.69 10.92
N PHE A 24 -2.32 6.62 10.01
CA PHE A 24 -1.19 7.56 10.08
C PHE A 24 -1.62 9.03 10.15
N GLY A 25 -2.91 9.32 10.10
CA GLY A 25 -3.40 10.71 10.09
C GLY A 25 -3.00 11.47 8.82
N THR A 26 -2.78 10.78 7.71
CA THR A 26 -2.49 11.40 6.42
C THR A 26 -3.76 11.99 5.80
N SER A 27 -3.61 12.76 4.73
CA SER A 27 -4.74 13.41 4.03
C SER A 27 -4.74 13.02 2.55
N PHE A 28 -4.51 11.75 2.23
CA PHE A 28 -4.65 11.26 0.86
C PHE A 28 -6.10 11.37 0.39
N LEU A 29 -6.28 11.72 -0.87
CA LEU A 29 -7.62 11.84 -1.46
C LEU A 29 -8.28 10.45 -1.52
N SER A 30 -9.34 10.27 -0.74
CA SER A 30 -10.07 9.00 -0.60
C SER A 30 -11.55 9.14 -0.94
N SER A 31 -11.91 9.89 -1.99
CA SER A 31 -13.31 10.01 -2.40
C SER A 31 -13.72 8.94 -3.41
N SER A 32 -14.93 8.42 -3.27
CA SER A 32 -15.57 7.57 -4.27
C SER A 32 -15.60 8.31 -5.62
N GLY A 33 -14.86 7.80 -6.61
CA GLY A 33 -14.74 8.39 -7.94
C GLY A 33 -13.41 9.08 -8.26
N ARG A 34 -12.49 9.24 -7.29
CA ARG A 34 -11.12 9.69 -7.56
C ARG A 34 -10.14 8.60 -7.16
N CYS A 35 -9.51 8.00 -8.15
CA CYS A 35 -8.44 7.03 -7.94
C CYS A 35 -7.09 7.74 -7.79
N THR A 36 -6.24 7.24 -6.90
CA THR A 36 -4.82 7.60 -6.86
C THR A 36 -4.20 7.27 -8.22
N LYS A 37 -3.50 8.22 -8.82
CA LYS A 37 -2.74 7.99 -10.05
C LYS A 37 -1.26 7.97 -9.72
N GLY A 38 -0.59 6.84 -9.96
CA GLY A 38 0.81 6.66 -9.61
C GLY A 38 1.02 6.42 -8.11
N VAL A 39 1.94 7.16 -7.51
CA VAL A 39 2.32 7.03 -6.09
C VAL A 39 2.27 8.39 -5.41
N TYR A 40 1.48 8.51 -4.37
CA TYR A 40 1.45 9.70 -3.51
C TYR A 40 2.22 9.43 -2.23
N SER A 41 2.85 10.46 -1.70
CA SER A 41 3.68 10.34 -0.50
C SER A 41 3.33 11.36 0.57
N SER A 42 3.53 10.97 1.82
CA SER A 42 3.44 11.84 3.00
C SER A 42 4.55 11.50 3.97
N ILE A 43 5.17 12.50 4.58
CA ILE A 43 6.20 12.32 5.60
C ILE A 43 5.66 12.73 6.94
N LEU A 44 5.70 11.80 7.89
CA LEU A 44 5.36 12.04 9.29
C LEU A 44 6.63 12.11 10.11
N ARG A 45 6.62 13.01 11.10
CA ARG A 45 7.68 13.16 12.10
C ARG A 45 7.09 12.91 13.47
N PHE A 46 7.76 12.10 14.27
CA PHE A 46 7.36 11.85 15.66
C PHE A 46 8.59 11.69 16.54
N LYS A 47 8.39 11.74 17.84
CA LYS A 47 9.41 11.38 18.81
C LYS A 47 9.16 9.99 19.33
N ASP A 48 10.20 9.17 19.41
CA ASP A 48 10.14 7.88 20.08
C ASP A 48 10.10 8.04 21.61
N LYS A 49 10.04 6.91 22.33
CA LYS A 49 9.99 6.91 23.81
C LYS A 49 11.21 7.55 24.46
N ASP A 50 12.33 7.55 23.75
CA ASP A 50 13.60 8.10 24.21
C ASP A 50 13.76 9.59 23.81
N GLY A 51 12.76 10.19 23.18
CA GLY A 51 12.73 11.56 22.72
C GLY A 51 13.45 11.83 21.41
N ASN A 52 13.94 10.79 20.71
CA ASN A 52 14.61 10.95 19.43
C ASN A 52 13.60 11.17 18.31
N PHE A 53 13.93 12.06 17.37
CA PHE A 53 13.10 12.27 16.19
C PHE A 53 13.21 11.09 15.23
N LYS A 54 12.07 10.57 14.81
CA LYS A 54 11.89 9.54 13.78
C LYS A 54 11.01 10.07 12.66
N ARG A 55 11.16 9.51 11.48
CA ARG A 55 10.38 9.84 10.29
C ARG A 55 9.77 8.59 9.70
N ILE A 56 8.53 8.72 9.24
CA ILE A 56 7.85 7.69 8.44
C ILE A 56 7.49 8.31 7.10
N LEU A 57 7.95 7.71 6.01
CA LEU A 57 7.49 8.01 4.67
C LEU A 57 6.36 7.04 4.34
N ILE A 58 5.17 7.57 4.13
CA ILE A 58 3.99 6.81 3.74
C ILE A 58 3.82 6.94 2.23
N LEU A 59 3.66 5.82 1.54
CA LEU A 59 3.43 5.75 0.11
C LEU A 59 2.07 5.12 -0.18
N ASP A 60 1.17 5.90 -0.76
CA ASP A 60 -0.14 5.45 -1.25
C ASP A 60 -0.05 5.24 -2.76
N THR A 61 -0.36 4.02 -3.21
CA THR A 61 -0.20 3.62 -4.60
C THR A 61 -1.51 3.57 -5.35
N GLU A 62 -1.42 3.74 -6.67
CA GLU A 62 -2.51 3.43 -7.59
C GLU A 62 -2.98 1.99 -7.41
N GLY A 63 -4.29 1.77 -7.57
CA GLY A 63 -4.86 0.43 -7.46
C GLY A 63 -4.38 -0.49 -8.57
N ILE A 64 -3.90 -1.67 -8.16
CA ILE A 64 -3.51 -2.75 -9.07
C ILE A 64 -4.78 -3.28 -9.73
N GLN A 65 -4.70 -3.62 -11.02
CA GLN A 65 -5.82 -4.12 -11.83
C GLN A 65 -6.99 -3.12 -11.95
N SER A 66 -6.68 -1.83 -12.14
CA SER A 66 -7.72 -0.88 -12.49
C SER A 66 -8.32 -1.27 -13.85
N SER A 67 -9.65 -1.34 -13.92
CA SER A 67 -10.39 -1.86 -15.07
C SER A 67 -10.27 -1.01 -16.34
N GLU A 68 -9.77 0.21 -16.23
CA GLU A 68 -9.72 1.17 -17.33
C GLU A 68 -8.51 1.00 -18.27
N ALA A 69 -7.45 0.36 -17.82
CA ALA A 69 -6.33 -0.05 -18.66
C ALA A 69 -5.58 -1.19 -17.95
N ARG A 70 -5.82 -2.43 -18.38
CA ARG A 70 -5.01 -3.58 -17.93
C ARG A 70 -3.56 -3.45 -18.42
N ASP A 71 -2.82 -2.50 -17.88
CA ASP A 71 -1.38 -2.45 -18.08
C ASP A 71 -0.70 -3.29 -16.99
N THR A 72 -0.60 -4.59 -17.25
CA THR A 72 0.11 -5.54 -16.37
C THR A 72 1.57 -5.13 -16.14
N THR A 73 2.15 -4.37 -17.06
CA THR A 73 3.52 -3.84 -16.95
C THR A 73 3.57 -2.76 -15.89
N PHE A 74 2.58 -1.88 -15.85
CA PHE A 74 2.48 -0.82 -14.85
C PHE A 74 2.27 -1.41 -13.45
N ASP A 75 1.35 -2.38 -13.32
CA ASP A 75 1.10 -3.09 -12.06
C ASP A 75 2.39 -3.74 -11.51
N LYS A 76 3.13 -4.42 -12.37
CA LYS A 76 4.43 -4.99 -12.01
C LYS A 76 5.41 -3.94 -11.52
N ARG A 77 5.53 -2.82 -12.22
CA ARG A 77 6.46 -1.73 -11.85
C ARG A 77 6.13 -1.14 -10.48
N ILE A 78 4.85 -0.92 -10.18
CA ILE A 78 4.41 -0.42 -8.87
C ILE A 78 4.77 -1.41 -7.76
N VAL A 79 4.51 -2.71 -7.96
CA VAL A 79 4.83 -3.73 -6.98
C VAL A 79 6.34 -3.84 -6.76
N TYR A 80 7.13 -3.90 -7.83
CA TYR A 80 8.60 -3.94 -7.73
C TYR A 80 9.15 -2.71 -7.02
N PHE A 81 8.65 -1.52 -7.38
CA PHE A 81 9.01 -0.29 -6.69
C PHE A 81 8.72 -0.38 -5.19
N ALA A 82 7.52 -0.80 -4.80
CA ALA A 82 7.15 -0.94 -3.39
C ALA A 82 8.07 -1.92 -2.64
N ILE A 83 8.34 -3.09 -3.22
CA ILE A 83 9.20 -4.11 -2.60
C ILE A 83 10.65 -3.62 -2.46
N CYS A 84 11.17 -2.91 -3.47
CA CYS A 84 12.58 -2.47 -3.45
C CYS A 84 12.87 -1.37 -2.43
N ILE A 85 11.91 -0.48 -2.16
CA ILE A 85 12.19 0.72 -1.35
C ILE A 85 11.55 0.70 0.04
N SER A 86 10.59 -0.19 0.29
CA SER A 86 9.83 -0.18 1.53
C SER A 86 10.44 -1.09 2.58
N HIS A 87 10.28 -0.69 3.84
CA HIS A 87 10.56 -1.53 5.00
C HIS A 87 9.34 -2.35 5.39
N VAL A 88 8.15 -1.79 5.14
CA VAL A 88 6.85 -2.41 5.40
C VAL A 88 5.97 -2.24 4.17
N VAL A 89 5.34 -3.33 3.73
CA VAL A 89 4.34 -3.32 2.66
C VAL A 89 3.02 -3.84 3.22
N LEU A 90 1.98 -3.03 3.09
CA LEU A 90 0.62 -3.36 3.46
C LEU A 90 -0.15 -3.75 2.22
N ILE A 91 -0.63 -4.98 2.12
CA ILE A 91 -1.47 -5.43 1.02
C ILE A 91 -2.92 -5.35 1.49
N CYS A 92 -3.66 -4.36 0.98
CA CYS A 92 -5.04 -4.07 1.40
C CYS A 92 -6.03 -4.65 0.40
N ASN A 93 -7.02 -5.39 0.91
CA ASN A 93 -8.17 -5.87 0.14
C ASN A 93 -9.49 -5.48 0.83
N LYS A 94 -10.53 -5.26 0.05
CA LYS A 94 -11.87 -5.05 0.58
C LYS A 94 -12.59 -6.41 0.70
N GLY A 95 -13.00 -6.76 1.92
CA GLY A 95 -13.66 -8.02 2.20
C GLY A 95 -12.74 -9.23 2.19
N GLU A 96 -13.22 -10.35 1.73
CA GLU A 96 -12.53 -11.64 1.74
C GLU A 96 -11.47 -11.77 0.63
N MET A 97 -10.71 -12.86 0.69
CA MET A 97 -9.77 -13.21 -0.38
C MET A 97 -10.52 -13.45 -1.69
N ASN A 98 -10.09 -12.77 -2.74
CA ASN A 98 -10.67 -12.86 -4.08
C ASN A 98 -9.58 -12.98 -5.16
N ALA A 99 -9.97 -13.17 -6.41
CA ALA A 99 -9.02 -13.32 -7.52
C ALA A 99 -8.07 -12.13 -7.67
N PRO A 100 -8.51 -10.85 -7.65
CA PRO A 100 -7.62 -9.70 -7.67
C PRO A 100 -6.59 -9.69 -6.55
N MET A 101 -6.99 -10.09 -5.35
CA MET A 101 -6.07 -10.18 -4.21
C MET A 101 -5.03 -11.27 -4.41
N SER A 102 -5.47 -12.45 -4.90
CA SER A 102 -4.56 -13.56 -5.20
C SER A 102 -3.53 -13.18 -6.26
N GLU A 103 -3.91 -12.44 -7.28
CA GLU A 103 -2.99 -11.93 -8.29
C GLU A 103 -2.02 -10.88 -7.71
N THR A 104 -2.50 -10.00 -6.85
CA THR A 104 -1.63 -9.05 -6.15
C THR A 104 -0.56 -9.78 -5.32
N ILE A 105 -0.95 -10.81 -4.57
CA ILE A 105 -0.01 -11.61 -3.78
C ILE A 105 1.01 -12.33 -4.68
N LYS A 106 0.58 -12.87 -5.82
CA LYS A 106 1.50 -13.48 -6.80
C LYS A 106 2.52 -12.48 -7.34
N LEU A 107 2.09 -11.27 -7.70
CA LEU A 107 2.99 -10.21 -8.15
C LEU A 107 4.01 -9.82 -7.06
N VAL A 108 3.58 -9.75 -5.81
CA VAL A 108 4.46 -9.47 -4.67
C VAL A 108 5.46 -10.60 -4.46
N ALA A 109 5.02 -11.85 -4.50
CA ALA A 109 5.91 -13.02 -4.39
C ALA A 109 6.94 -13.04 -5.52
N ASP A 110 6.52 -12.80 -6.76
CA ASP A 110 7.38 -12.68 -7.93
C ASP A 110 8.44 -11.57 -7.75
N ALA A 111 8.01 -10.40 -7.27
CA ALA A 111 8.92 -9.29 -7.01
C ALA A 111 9.98 -9.65 -5.96
N ILE A 112 9.61 -10.31 -4.87
CA ILE A 112 10.53 -10.75 -3.83
C ILE A 112 11.57 -11.73 -4.39
N VAL A 113 11.12 -12.73 -5.14
CA VAL A 113 12.00 -13.75 -5.72
C VAL A 113 12.97 -13.14 -6.73
N ASN A 114 12.51 -12.20 -7.55
CA ASN A 114 13.30 -11.62 -8.63
C ASN A 114 14.14 -10.39 -8.22
N THR A 115 13.90 -9.80 -7.06
CA THR A 115 14.67 -8.66 -6.53
C THR A 115 15.79 -9.10 -5.59
N SER A 116 16.55 -10.11 -5.96
CA SER A 116 17.72 -10.58 -5.19
C SER A 116 18.80 -9.51 -4.95
N MET A 117 18.65 -8.33 -5.52
CA MET A 117 19.52 -7.15 -5.35
C MET A 117 18.79 -5.97 -4.71
N SER A 118 17.88 -6.19 -3.77
CA SER A 118 17.24 -5.06 -3.07
C SER A 118 18.29 -4.35 -2.20
N PHE A 119 18.37 -3.03 -2.33
CA PHE A 119 19.22 -2.17 -1.48
C PHE A 119 18.80 -2.21 -0.01
N LEU A 120 17.60 -2.68 0.27
CA LEU A 120 17.04 -2.91 1.60
C LEU A 120 16.81 -4.41 1.81
N LYS A 121 16.81 -4.84 3.07
CA LYS A 121 16.34 -6.19 3.45
C LYS A 121 14.90 -6.36 2.95
N ASN A 122 14.51 -7.60 2.65
CA ASN A 122 13.13 -7.92 2.28
C ASN A 122 12.14 -7.21 3.22
N PRO A 123 11.13 -6.52 2.68
CA PRO A 123 10.17 -5.81 3.51
C PRO A 123 9.35 -6.78 4.37
N THR A 124 8.89 -6.31 5.51
CA THR A 124 7.82 -7.01 6.26
C THR A 124 6.50 -6.77 5.54
N ILE A 125 5.77 -7.85 5.25
CA ILE A 125 4.51 -7.80 4.51
C ILE A 125 3.36 -8.12 5.44
N TYR A 126 2.34 -7.25 5.45
CA TYR A 126 1.06 -7.48 6.13
C TYR A 126 -0.06 -7.53 5.11
N VAL A 127 -0.89 -8.55 5.22
CA VAL A 127 -2.14 -8.67 4.45
C VAL A 127 -3.28 -8.14 5.31
N ILE A 128 -4.01 -7.15 4.80
CA ILE A 128 -5.10 -6.49 5.51
C ILE A 128 -6.40 -6.74 4.77
N LEU A 129 -7.31 -7.45 5.39
CA LEU A 129 -8.67 -7.63 4.91
C LEU A 129 -9.55 -6.54 5.51
N ASN A 130 -9.88 -5.54 4.72
CA ASN A 130 -10.70 -4.41 5.14
C ASN A 130 -12.18 -4.82 5.13
N MET A 131 -12.69 -5.23 6.29
CA MET A 131 -14.07 -5.66 6.50
C MET A 131 -15.00 -4.49 6.86
N LEU A 132 -14.54 -3.24 6.83
CA LEU A 132 -15.38 -2.10 7.16
C LEU A 132 -16.58 -2.04 6.20
N ALA A 133 -17.74 -2.41 6.70
CA ALA A 133 -19.01 -2.11 6.06
C ALA A 133 -19.12 -0.59 5.85
N ASN A 134 -19.65 -0.20 4.73
CA ASN A 134 -19.91 1.21 4.47
C ASN A 134 -20.77 1.75 5.63
N PRO A 135 -20.37 2.82 6.35
CA PRO A 135 -21.16 3.34 7.47
C PRO A 135 -22.59 3.77 7.05
N ASN A 136 -22.87 3.81 5.75
CA ASN A 136 -24.18 4.08 5.18
C ASN A 136 -25.01 2.80 4.88
N ASP A 137 -24.45 1.61 5.00
CA ASP A 137 -25.21 0.36 4.92
C ASP A 137 -25.88 0.09 6.27
N LYS A 138 -26.84 0.95 6.63
CA LYS A 138 -27.84 0.64 7.65
C LYS A 138 -28.82 -0.32 7.03
N THR A 139 -28.71 -1.59 7.39
CA THR A 139 -29.81 -2.56 7.29
C THR A 139 -31.02 -2.08 8.07
#